data_a65a221171ef05bd2df218a77d84f64c
#
_entry.id   a65a221171ef05bd2df218a77d84f64c
#
_cell.length_a   1.000
_cell.length_b   1.000
_cell.length_c   1.000
_cell.angle_alpha   90.00
_cell.angle_beta   90.00
_cell.angle_gamma   90.00
#
_symmetry.space_group_name_H-M   'P 1'
#
loop_
_entity.id
_entity.type
_entity.pdbx_description
1 polymer ?
#
loop_
_entity_poly.entity_id
_entity_poly.type
_entity_poly.pdbx_seq_one_letter_code
_entity_poly.pdbx_strand_id
1 'polypeptide(L)'
;DTFLADYNDILNVDDNFLAQSKEYIKTNERFDYLTELWYKRLHYGDLDEAYKVYGDEHYLTDQLNCFRVYARSYLRALSKSTKNIPQPLTEFTDDATNIVDVGNGIGYSTIILSELYPNKNVYGTNLRDTDQWAFSAEMGNRYNFTMVEDVSEIPEKGGLVFASEYFEHFLDPIMHVEHIVEHIDPKYFVIANAFNTHSIGHFEVYENHGDLVPQDKISRMFNNKLRELGYSQVKTGLFNNKPTLWKK
;
A
#
# COMPACT_ATOMS: atom_id res chain seq x y z
N ASP A 1 -3.34 8.71 -20.91
CA ASP A 1 -2.82 8.04 -19.72
C ASP A 1 -1.41 7.50 -20.00
N THR A 2 -0.39 8.31 -19.72
CA THR A 2 1.02 7.95 -19.91
C THR A 2 1.42 6.72 -19.11
N PHE A 3 0.93 6.57 -17.89
CA PHE A 3 1.20 5.39 -17.04
C PHE A 3 0.86 4.05 -17.69
N LEU A 4 -0.30 3.96 -18.34
CA LEU A 4 -0.70 2.71 -18.98
C LEU A 4 0.17 2.34 -20.18
N ALA A 5 0.63 3.35 -20.93
CA ALA A 5 1.57 3.12 -22.02
C ALA A 5 2.89 2.57 -21.49
N ASP A 6 3.40 3.12 -20.39
CA ASP A 6 4.65 2.65 -19.78
C ASP A 6 4.55 1.25 -19.20
N TYR A 7 3.45 0.93 -18.51
CA TYR A 7 3.23 -0.44 -18.03
C TYR A 7 3.03 -1.44 -19.17
N ASN A 8 2.31 -1.06 -20.22
CA ASN A 8 2.17 -1.90 -21.40
C ASN A 8 3.50 -2.18 -22.07
N ASP A 9 4.39 -1.18 -22.15
CA ASP A 9 5.71 -1.31 -22.73
C ASP A 9 6.61 -2.26 -21.91
N ILE A 10 6.62 -2.12 -20.58
CA ILE A 10 7.39 -2.98 -19.68
C ILE A 10 6.89 -4.42 -19.70
N LEU A 11 5.58 -4.62 -19.67
CA LEU A 11 4.95 -5.94 -19.61
C LEU A 11 4.85 -6.61 -20.98
N ASN A 12 5.14 -5.90 -22.04
CA ASN A 12 4.86 -6.33 -23.42
C ASN A 12 3.38 -6.77 -23.60
N VAL A 13 2.48 -6.05 -22.94
CA VAL A 13 1.05 -6.35 -22.83
C VAL A 13 0.33 -5.68 -23.99
N ASP A 14 -0.33 -6.45 -24.82
CA ASP A 14 -1.19 -5.94 -25.88
C ASP A 14 -2.58 -5.54 -25.39
N ASP A 15 -3.34 -4.85 -26.24
CA ASP A 15 -4.72 -4.46 -25.96
C ASP A 15 -5.65 -5.65 -25.68
N ASN A 16 -5.31 -6.83 -26.19
CA ASN A 16 -6.08 -8.05 -26.01
C ASN A 16 -5.93 -8.60 -24.60
N PHE A 17 -4.71 -8.59 -24.03
CA PHE A 17 -4.49 -8.95 -22.64
C PHE A 17 -5.24 -8.01 -21.68
N LEU A 18 -5.18 -6.69 -21.91
CA LEU A 18 -5.94 -5.72 -21.12
C LEU A 18 -7.46 -5.91 -21.24
N ALA A 19 -7.95 -6.29 -22.41
CA ALA A 19 -9.37 -6.59 -22.62
C ALA A 19 -9.80 -7.85 -21.87
N GLN A 20 -9.02 -8.92 -21.97
CA GLN A 20 -9.24 -10.18 -21.24
C GLN A 20 -9.17 -9.97 -19.73
N SER A 21 -8.18 -9.21 -19.25
CA SER A 21 -8.05 -8.85 -17.85
C SER A 21 -9.26 -8.08 -17.31
N LYS A 22 -9.85 -7.19 -18.10
CA LYS A 22 -11.07 -6.46 -17.73
C LYS A 22 -12.30 -7.36 -17.66
N GLU A 23 -12.42 -8.33 -18.54
CA GLU A 23 -13.53 -9.27 -18.56
C GLU A 23 -13.47 -10.20 -17.34
N TYR A 24 -12.29 -10.64 -17.00
CA TYR A 24 -12.05 -11.51 -15.87
C TYR A 24 -12.40 -10.84 -14.52
N ILE A 25 -12.11 -9.57 -14.34
CA ILE A 25 -12.46 -8.82 -13.12
C ILE A 25 -13.97 -8.65 -12.95
N LYS A 26 -14.75 -8.63 -14.02
CA LYS A 26 -16.20 -8.56 -13.93
C LYS A 26 -16.84 -9.80 -13.29
N THR A 27 -16.18 -10.93 -13.31
CA THR A 27 -16.72 -12.21 -12.82
C THR A 27 -16.38 -12.49 -11.35
N ASN A 28 -15.46 -11.76 -10.72
CA ASN A 28 -14.89 -12.01 -9.39
C ASN A 28 -14.24 -13.41 -9.20
N GLU A 29 -14.36 -14.31 -10.17
CA GLU A 29 -13.90 -15.71 -10.08
C GLU A 29 -12.41 -15.81 -9.76
N ARG A 30 -11.63 -14.89 -10.26
CA ARG A 30 -10.19 -14.88 -10.09
C ARG A 30 -9.77 -14.41 -8.69
N PHE A 31 -10.43 -13.38 -8.17
CA PHE A 31 -10.20 -12.91 -6.82
C PHE A 31 -10.57 -13.98 -5.80
N ASP A 32 -11.68 -14.69 -6.06
CA ASP A 32 -12.11 -15.83 -5.24
C ASP A 32 -11.07 -16.96 -5.28
N TYR A 33 -10.54 -17.30 -6.46
CA TYR A 33 -9.48 -18.29 -6.60
C TYR A 33 -8.22 -17.94 -5.80
N LEU A 34 -7.72 -16.70 -5.91
CA LEU A 34 -6.53 -16.26 -5.17
C LEU A 34 -6.77 -16.22 -3.66
N THR A 35 -7.98 -15.83 -3.25
CA THR A 35 -8.38 -15.84 -1.85
C THR A 35 -8.43 -17.28 -1.28
N GLU A 36 -9.04 -18.21 -2.01
CA GLU A 36 -9.05 -19.63 -1.63
C GLU A 36 -7.63 -20.20 -1.58
N LEU A 37 -6.79 -19.85 -2.53
CA LEU A 37 -5.39 -20.29 -2.57
C LEU A 37 -4.61 -19.77 -1.36
N TRP A 38 -4.80 -18.50 -0.98
CA TRP A 38 -4.20 -17.89 0.21
C TRP A 38 -4.57 -18.68 1.48
N TYR A 39 -5.86 -18.86 1.76
CA TYR A 39 -6.31 -19.55 2.98
C TYR A 39 -5.95 -21.03 2.97
N LYS A 40 -5.97 -21.69 1.82
CA LYS A 40 -5.51 -23.06 1.69
C LYS A 40 -4.03 -23.21 2.04
N ARG A 41 -3.18 -22.34 1.53
CA ARG A 41 -1.72 -22.34 1.82
C ARG A 41 -1.48 -22.01 3.29
N LEU A 42 -2.19 -21.03 3.84
CA LEU A 42 -2.11 -20.65 5.25
C LEU A 42 -2.56 -21.80 6.19
N HIS A 43 -3.53 -22.59 5.79
CA HIS A 43 -4.05 -23.70 6.60
C HIS A 43 -3.18 -24.96 6.55
N TYR A 44 -2.62 -25.29 5.39
CA TYR A 44 -1.87 -26.54 5.18
C TYR A 44 -0.36 -26.37 5.10
N GLY A 45 0.13 -25.15 5.02
CA GLY A 45 1.52 -24.80 4.90
C GLY A 45 1.98 -23.92 6.04
N ASP A 46 2.95 -23.13 5.74
CA ASP A 46 3.42 -22.05 6.60
C ASP A 46 3.12 -20.68 5.95
N LEU A 47 3.49 -19.63 6.66
CA LEU A 47 3.25 -18.26 6.23
C LEU A 47 4.02 -17.92 4.93
N ASP A 48 5.23 -18.45 4.76
CA ASP A 48 6.04 -18.20 3.57
C ASP A 48 5.40 -18.82 2.33
N GLU A 49 4.82 -20.04 2.46
CA GLU A 49 4.05 -20.67 1.38
C GLU A 49 2.78 -19.87 1.04
N ALA A 50 2.12 -19.31 2.04
CA ALA A 50 0.95 -18.48 1.80
C ALA A 50 1.31 -17.19 1.04
N TYR A 51 2.40 -16.53 1.39
CA TYR A 51 2.86 -15.33 0.69
C TYR A 51 3.27 -15.55 -0.78
N LYS A 52 3.54 -16.77 -1.22
CA LYS A 52 3.78 -17.07 -2.64
C LYS A 52 2.58 -16.77 -3.54
N VAL A 53 1.40 -16.49 -2.98
CA VAL A 53 0.25 -16.03 -3.77
C VAL A 53 0.52 -14.71 -4.49
N TYR A 54 1.37 -13.86 -3.91
CA TYR A 54 1.75 -12.58 -4.52
C TYR A 54 2.63 -12.72 -5.78
N GLY A 55 3.27 -13.88 -5.97
CA GLY A 55 4.00 -14.23 -7.21
C GLY A 55 3.12 -14.93 -8.27
N ASP A 56 1.83 -15.13 -8.02
CA ASP A 56 0.92 -15.71 -9.01
C ASP A 56 0.65 -14.71 -10.15
N GLU A 57 0.70 -15.17 -11.41
CA GLU A 57 0.44 -14.32 -12.58
C GLU A 57 -0.92 -13.64 -12.55
N HIS A 58 -1.88 -14.28 -11.90
CA HIS A 58 -3.20 -13.72 -11.69
C HIS A 58 -3.17 -12.55 -10.72
N TYR A 59 -2.40 -12.58 -9.67
CA TYR A 59 -2.26 -11.46 -8.74
C TYR A 59 -1.68 -10.21 -9.43
N LEU A 60 -0.63 -10.38 -10.21
CA LEU A 60 -0.03 -9.29 -10.97
C LEU A 60 -1.03 -8.61 -11.92
N THR A 61 -1.87 -9.42 -12.58
CA THR A 61 -2.93 -8.89 -13.46
C THR A 61 -3.97 -8.08 -12.68
N ASP A 62 -4.31 -8.51 -11.46
CA ASP A 62 -5.26 -7.77 -10.62
C ASP A 62 -4.67 -6.44 -10.15
N GLN A 63 -3.39 -6.41 -9.82
CA GLN A 63 -2.68 -5.17 -9.51
C GLN A 63 -2.76 -4.16 -10.68
N LEU A 64 -2.53 -4.60 -11.91
CA LEU A 64 -2.64 -3.76 -13.11
C LEU A 64 -4.04 -3.17 -13.31
N ASN A 65 -5.07 -3.91 -12.94
CA ASN A 65 -6.45 -3.44 -13.07
C ASN A 65 -6.88 -2.51 -11.94
N CYS A 66 -6.47 -2.78 -10.72
CA CYS A 66 -6.68 -1.90 -9.57
C CYS A 66 -6.01 -0.55 -9.78
N PHE A 67 -4.86 -0.53 -10.43
CA PHE A 67 -4.10 0.67 -10.77
C PHE A 67 -4.98 1.81 -11.33
N ARG A 68 -5.84 1.55 -12.30
CA ARG A 68 -6.68 2.59 -12.94
C ARG A 68 -7.63 3.27 -11.96
N VAL A 69 -8.16 2.51 -11.02
CA VAL A 69 -9.14 3.00 -10.05
C VAL A 69 -8.43 3.76 -8.93
N TYR A 70 -7.44 3.14 -8.33
CA TYR A 70 -6.73 3.71 -7.18
C TYR A 70 -5.91 4.94 -7.55
N ALA A 71 -5.16 4.94 -8.66
CA ALA A 71 -4.36 6.07 -9.08
C ALA A 71 -5.19 7.35 -9.22
N ARG A 72 -6.32 7.28 -9.89
CA ARG A 72 -7.23 8.43 -10.04
C ARG A 72 -7.85 8.86 -8.71
N SER A 73 -8.17 7.91 -7.84
CA SER A 73 -8.74 8.20 -6.53
C SER A 73 -7.73 8.89 -5.63
N TYR A 74 -6.49 8.44 -5.61
CA TYR A 74 -5.43 9.05 -4.79
C TYR A 74 -5.05 10.45 -5.27
N LEU A 75 -4.85 10.66 -6.56
CA LEU A 75 -4.63 12.00 -7.11
C LEU A 75 -5.76 12.96 -6.72
N ARG A 76 -7.00 12.48 -6.82
CA ARG A 76 -8.16 13.28 -6.45
C ARG A 76 -8.23 13.54 -4.95
N ALA A 77 -7.85 12.57 -4.13
CA ALA A 77 -7.90 12.65 -2.69
C ALA A 77 -6.78 13.53 -2.11
N LEU A 78 -5.56 13.36 -2.60
CA LEU A 78 -4.38 14.03 -2.05
C LEU A 78 -4.21 15.46 -2.57
N SER A 79 -4.67 15.76 -3.80
CA SER A 79 -4.50 17.07 -4.43
C SER A 79 -5.63 18.06 -4.17
N LYS A 80 -6.64 17.70 -3.37
CA LYS A 80 -7.80 18.57 -3.09
C LYS A 80 -7.95 18.85 -1.60
N SER A 81 -8.44 20.06 -1.31
CA SER A 81 -8.95 20.39 0.02
C SER A 81 -10.23 19.59 0.32
N THR A 82 -10.48 19.37 1.59
CA THR A 82 -11.67 18.70 2.08
C THR A 82 -12.42 19.57 3.08
N LYS A 83 -13.61 19.15 3.50
CA LYS A 83 -14.35 19.87 4.55
C LYS A 83 -13.54 20.00 5.86
N ASN A 84 -12.72 19.01 6.16
CA ASN A 84 -11.99 18.94 7.43
C ASN A 84 -10.55 19.44 7.31
N ILE A 85 -10.00 19.46 6.10
CA ILE A 85 -8.66 19.96 5.78
C ILE A 85 -8.84 21.03 4.69
N PRO A 86 -8.76 22.33 5.03
CA PRO A 86 -9.08 23.41 4.09
C PRO A 86 -8.07 23.58 2.98
N GLN A 87 -6.89 22.99 3.08
CA GLN A 87 -5.83 22.95 2.06
C GLN A 87 -5.69 21.54 1.46
N PRO A 88 -5.12 21.37 0.27
CA PRO A 88 -4.71 20.07 -0.25
C PRO A 88 -3.83 19.31 0.76
N LEU A 89 -3.96 17.97 0.78
CA LEU A 89 -3.17 17.16 1.69
C LEU A 89 -1.66 17.32 1.45
N THR A 90 -1.27 17.53 0.20
CA THR A 90 0.11 17.84 -0.21
C THR A 90 0.66 19.11 0.45
N GLU A 91 -0.14 20.16 0.60
CA GLU A 91 0.25 21.38 1.31
C GLU A 91 0.24 21.17 2.83
N PHE A 92 -0.73 20.39 3.34
CA PHE A 92 -0.81 20.09 4.78
C PHE A 92 0.41 19.31 5.29
N THR A 93 1.03 18.51 4.43
CA THR A 93 2.17 17.65 4.73
C THR A 93 3.48 18.14 4.08
N ASP A 94 3.54 19.38 3.62
CA ASP A 94 4.70 19.92 2.88
C ASP A 94 6.00 19.97 3.73
N ASP A 95 5.88 19.97 5.03
CA ASP A 95 7.01 19.92 5.96
C ASP A 95 7.53 18.49 6.25
N ALA A 96 7.01 17.46 5.58
CA ALA A 96 7.61 16.12 5.54
C ALA A 96 8.97 16.17 4.83
N THR A 97 9.96 15.44 5.35
CA THR A 97 11.32 15.42 4.77
C THR A 97 11.39 14.60 3.49
N ASN A 98 10.69 13.48 3.47
CA ASN A 98 10.60 12.54 2.36
C ASN A 98 9.20 11.91 2.30
N ILE A 99 8.94 11.12 1.27
CA ILE A 99 7.69 10.40 1.09
C ILE A 99 8.03 8.91 0.95
N VAL A 100 7.36 8.07 1.70
CA VAL A 100 7.57 6.61 1.69
C VAL A 100 6.26 5.90 1.42
N ASP A 101 6.19 5.18 0.33
CA ASP A 101 5.07 4.34 -0.08
C ASP A 101 5.37 2.90 0.30
N VAL A 102 4.81 2.43 1.41
CA VAL A 102 5.07 1.09 1.91
C VAL A 102 4.14 0.07 1.24
N GLY A 103 4.73 -1.02 0.73
CA GLY A 103 3.98 -2.04 -0.01
C GLY A 103 3.44 -1.52 -1.33
N ASN A 104 4.27 -0.84 -2.09
CA ASN A 104 3.89 -0.09 -3.29
C ASN A 104 3.40 -0.94 -4.48
N GLY A 105 3.38 -2.27 -4.35
CA GLY A 105 2.96 -3.18 -5.43
C GLY A 105 3.79 -2.97 -6.70
N ILE A 106 3.14 -2.62 -7.78
CA ILE A 106 3.79 -2.31 -9.07
C ILE A 106 4.20 -0.83 -9.20
N GLY A 107 4.15 -0.03 -8.13
CA GLY A 107 4.67 1.34 -8.07
C GLY A 107 3.73 2.45 -8.51
N TYR A 108 2.47 2.18 -8.87
CA TYR A 108 1.57 3.23 -9.36
C TYR A 108 1.26 4.33 -8.34
N SER A 109 1.10 4.00 -7.08
CA SER A 109 0.92 4.98 -6.00
C SER A 109 2.18 5.81 -5.80
N THR A 110 3.34 5.17 -5.86
CA THR A 110 4.64 5.84 -5.75
C THR A 110 4.89 6.84 -6.88
N ILE A 111 4.49 6.50 -8.12
CA ILE A 111 4.54 7.42 -9.27
C ILE A 111 3.72 8.68 -8.96
N ILE A 112 2.48 8.49 -8.49
CA ILE A 112 1.60 9.62 -8.17
C ILE A 112 2.19 10.47 -7.05
N LEU A 113 2.73 9.83 -6.01
CA LEU A 113 3.38 10.54 -4.92
C LEU A 113 4.60 11.32 -5.40
N SER A 114 5.42 10.78 -6.33
CA SER A 114 6.55 11.50 -6.90
C SER A 114 6.13 12.73 -7.72
N GLU A 115 4.98 12.67 -8.39
CA GLU A 115 4.42 13.82 -9.11
C GLU A 115 3.82 14.87 -8.17
N LEU A 116 3.18 14.42 -7.08
CA LEU A 116 2.56 15.31 -6.09
C LEU A 116 3.58 16.01 -5.19
N TYR A 117 4.74 15.39 -4.99
CA TYR A 117 5.83 15.89 -4.15
C TYR A 117 7.15 16.00 -4.94
N PRO A 118 7.19 16.80 -6.01
CA PRO A 118 8.32 16.83 -6.97
C PRO A 118 9.66 17.30 -6.37
N ASN A 119 9.62 17.90 -5.19
CA ASN A 119 10.80 18.41 -4.49
C ASN A 119 11.23 17.53 -3.30
N LYS A 120 10.63 16.34 -3.15
CA LYS A 120 10.94 15.40 -2.07
C LYS A 120 11.59 14.14 -2.64
N ASN A 121 12.41 13.50 -1.83
CA ASN A 121 12.83 12.12 -2.10
C ASN A 121 11.62 11.21 -1.87
N VAL A 122 11.32 10.37 -2.84
CA VAL A 122 10.22 9.41 -2.78
C VAL A 122 10.77 8.01 -2.82
N TYR A 123 10.35 7.19 -1.88
CA TYR A 123 10.74 5.79 -1.74
C TYR A 123 9.52 4.88 -1.87
N GLY A 124 9.70 3.75 -2.54
CA GLY A 124 8.74 2.65 -2.54
C GLY A 124 9.34 1.43 -1.86
N THR A 125 8.58 0.72 -1.02
CA THR A 125 9.03 -0.55 -0.46
C THR A 125 8.26 -1.72 -1.06
N ASN A 126 8.96 -2.83 -1.29
CA ASN A 126 8.35 -4.10 -1.69
C ASN A 126 9.34 -5.25 -1.45
N LEU A 127 8.82 -6.48 -1.56
CA LEU A 127 9.64 -7.69 -1.46
C LEU A 127 10.59 -7.78 -2.67
N ARG A 128 11.89 -7.83 -2.41
CA ARG A 128 12.94 -8.04 -3.42
C ARG A 128 12.73 -9.41 -4.10
N ASP A 129 13.22 -9.56 -5.30
CA ASP A 129 13.11 -10.79 -6.10
C ASP A 129 11.67 -11.20 -6.48
N THR A 130 10.76 -10.24 -6.53
CA THR A 130 9.40 -10.40 -7.06
C THR A 130 9.23 -9.66 -8.39
N ASP A 131 8.26 -10.11 -9.22
CA ASP A 131 7.90 -9.40 -10.45
C ASP A 131 7.41 -7.98 -10.15
N GLN A 132 6.70 -7.80 -9.05
CA GLN A 132 6.26 -6.48 -8.59
C GLN A 132 7.45 -5.55 -8.30
N TRP A 133 8.49 -6.05 -7.66
CA TRP A 133 9.73 -5.30 -7.44
C TRP A 133 10.36 -4.88 -8.76
N ALA A 134 10.51 -5.82 -9.69
CA ALA A 134 11.12 -5.55 -10.99
C ALA A 134 10.38 -4.45 -11.76
N PHE A 135 9.05 -4.52 -11.80
CA PHE A 135 8.20 -3.49 -12.43
C PHE A 135 8.34 -2.15 -11.72
N SER A 136 8.24 -2.14 -10.39
CA SER A 136 8.33 -0.92 -9.62
C SER A 136 9.70 -0.25 -9.74
N ALA A 137 10.79 -1.02 -9.78
CA ALA A 137 12.14 -0.51 -9.97
C ALA A 137 12.32 0.15 -11.35
N GLU A 138 11.78 -0.47 -12.41
CA GLU A 138 11.81 0.14 -13.75
C GLU A 138 10.98 1.44 -13.78
N MET A 139 9.82 1.47 -13.13
CA MET A 139 9.02 2.68 -13.03
C MET A 139 9.72 3.75 -12.19
N GLY A 140 10.48 3.37 -11.16
CA GLY A 140 11.31 4.29 -10.37
C GLY A 140 12.33 5.05 -11.23
N ASN A 141 12.97 4.36 -12.18
CA ASN A 141 13.89 4.98 -13.14
C ASN A 141 13.20 6.01 -14.06
N ARG A 142 11.92 5.77 -14.41
CA ARG A 142 11.14 6.66 -15.29
C ARG A 142 10.51 7.84 -14.54
N TYR A 143 10.10 7.64 -13.30
CA TYR A 143 9.28 8.59 -12.53
C TYR A 143 9.95 9.14 -11.28
N ASN A 144 11.27 8.98 -11.17
CA ASN A 144 12.10 9.56 -10.13
C ASN A 144 11.68 9.20 -8.70
N PHE A 145 11.58 7.91 -8.42
CA PHE A 145 11.52 7.39 -7.05
C PHE A 145 12.51 6.23 -6.85
N THR A 146 12.85 5.93 -5.62
CA THR A 146 13.83 4.90 -5.26
C THR A 146 13.13 3.70 -4.62
N MET A 147 13.44 2.50 -5.10
CA MET A 147 13.00 1.27 -4.45
C MET A 147 13.97 0.84 -3.37
N VAL A 148 13.42 0.50 -2.21
CA VAL A 148 14.12 -0.11 -1.07
C VAL A 148 13.36 -1.34 -0.60
N GLU A 149 14.05 -2.33 -0.05
CA GLU A 149 13.38 -3.53 0.47
C GLU A 149 12.73 -3.28 1.82
N ASP A 150 13.43 -2.54 2.67
CA ASP A 150 12.99 -2.22 4.03
C ASP A 150 13.17 -0.73 4.34
N VAL A 151 12.31 -0.20 5.20
CA VAL A 151 12.36 1.20 5.62
C VAL A 151 13.66 1.58 6.35
N SER A 152 14.39 0.60 6.90
CA SER A 152 15.70 0.82 7.52
C SER A 152 16.80 1.26 6.54
N GLU A 153 16.58 1.06 5.25
CA GLU A 153 17.48 1.54 4.19
C GLU A 153 17.29 3.04 3.87
N ILE A 154 16.22 3.67 4.39
CA ILE A 154 15.92 5.07 4.14
C ILE A 154 16.70 5.95 5.11
N PRO A 155 17.57 6.87 4.61
CA PRO A 155 18.45 7.65 5.47
C PRO A 155 17.75 8.79 6.20
N GLU A 156 16.62 9.30 5.69
CA GLU A 156 15.94 10.47 6.25
C GLU A 156 14.84 10.08 7.23
N LYS A 157 14.69 10.86 8.30
CA LYS A 157 13.59 10.77 9.27
C LYS A 157 12.61 11.94 9.13
N GLY A 158 11.40 11.78 9.67
CA GLY A 158 10.39 12.84 9.69
C GLY A 158 9.56 12.97 8.42
N GLY A 159 9.49 11.92 7.61
CA GLY A 159 8.75 11.88 6.35
C GLY A 159 7.24 11.70 6.50
N LEU A 160 6.60 11.50 5.35
CA LEU A 160 5.23 11.00 5.23
C LEU A 160 5.28 9.55 4.80
N VAL A 161 4.63 8.66 5.55
CA VAL A 161 4.39 7.26 5.16
C VAL A 161 3.00 7.15 4.59
N PHE A 162 2.92 6.69 3.35
CA PHE A 162 1.70 6.28 2.68
C PHE A 162 1.59 4.76 2.74
N ALA A 163 0.47 4.24 3.25
CA ALA A 163 0.20 2.82 3.39
C ALA A 163 -1.24 2.54 2.95
N SER A 164 -1.41 1.90 1.79
CA SER A 164 -2.72 1.57 1.26
C SER A 164 -2.85 0.07 1.06
N GLU A 165 -3.82 -0.54 1.74
CA GLU A 165 -4.02 -1.99 1.74
C GLU A 165 -2.68 -2.69 2.03
N TYR A 166 -2.09 -2.37 3.18
CA TYR A 166 -0.73 -2.79 3.53
C TYR A 166 -0.63 -3.50 4.87
N PHE A 167 -1.02 -2.85 5.98
CA PHE A 167 -0.81 -3.41 7.33
C PHE A 167 -1.64 -4.66 7.60
N GLU A 168 -2.77 -4.83 6.95
CA GLU A 168 -3.60 -6.03 7.04
C GLU A 168 -2.96 -7.28 6.44
N HIS A 169 -1.88 -7.13 5.69
CA HIS A 169 -1.11 -8.22 5.09
C HIS A 169 0.03 -8.74 5.99
N PHE A 170 0.18 -8.19 7.20
CA PHE A 170 1.16 -8.66 8.19
C PHE A 170 0.45 -9.41 9.32
N LEU A 171 1.01 -10.55 9.72
CA LEU A 171 0.49 -11.32 10.85
C LEU A 171 0.52 -10.50 12.14
N ASP A 172 1.60 -9.74 12.39
CA ASP A 172 1.71 -8.73 13.45
C ASP A 172 1.85 -7.31 12.86
N PRO A 173 0.74 -6.63 12.53
CA PRO A 173 0.77 -5.29 11.99
C PRO A 173 1.21 -4.23 13.01
N ILE A 174 1.10 -4.55 14.31
CA ILE A 174 1.50 -3.65 15.40
C ILE A 174 3.02 -3.60 15.50
N MET A 175 3.67 -4.74 15.53
CA MET A 175 5.14 -4.82 15.50
C MET A 175 5.68 -4.15 14.23
N HIS A 176 4.99 -4.31 13.11
CA HIS A 176 5.43 -3.72 11.85
C HIS A 176 5.32 -2.19 11.81
N VAL A 177 4.26 -1.59 12.36
CA VAL A 177 4.19 -0.12 12.46
C VAL A 177 5.20 0.44 13.45
N GLU A 178 5.53 -0.28 14.52
CA GLU A 178 6.61 0.08 15.44
C GLU A 178 7.97 0.10 14.73
N HIS A 179 8.26 -0.91 13.91
CA HIS A 179 9.46 -0.97 13.08
C HIS A 179 9.59 0.24 12.16
N ILE A 180 8.51 0.64 11.48
CA ILE A 180 8.51 1.84 10.63
C ILE A 180 8.82 3.09 11.45
N VAL A 181 8.19 3.24 12.62
CA VAL A 181 8.41 4.43 13.48
C VAL A 181 9.82 4.47 14.04
N GLU A 182 10.39 3.34 14.41
CA GLU A 182 11.76 3.27 14.92
C GLU A 182 12.79 3.73 13.87
N HIS A 183 12.63 3.31 12.61
CA HIS A 183 13.63 3.56 11.57
C HIS A 183 13.48 4.93 10.92
N ILE A 184 12.29 5.36 10.56
CA ILE A 184 12.07 6.62 9.82
C ILE A 184 11.33 7.70 10.60
N ASP A 185 10.80 7.38 11.79
CA ASP A 185 10.09 8.32 12.67
C ASP A 185 9.18 9.31 11.88
N PRO A 186 8.19 8.82 11.13
CA PRO A 186 7.45 9.65 10.21
C PRO A 186 6.67 10.73 10.95
N LYS A 187 6.58 11.92 10.37
CA LYS A 187 5.75 13.02 10.86
C LYS A 187 4.28 12.79 10.55
N TYR A 188 4.02 12.10 9.45
CA TYR A 188 2.68 11.79 8.97
C TYR A 188 2.55 10.34 8.52
N PHE A 189 1.36 9.77 8.81
CA PHE A 189 0.89 8.57 8.13
C PHE A 189 -0.39 8.88 7.37
N VAL A 190 -0.49 8.38 6.14
CA VAL A 190 -1.71 8.35 5.34
C VAL A 190 -2.05 6.87 5.10
N ILE A 191 -3.06 6.36 5.78
CA ILE A 191 -3.33 4.93 5.90
C ILE A 191 -4.73 4.59 5.40
N ALA A 192 -4.81 3.56 4.54
CA ALA A 192 -6.07 2.94 4.12
C ALA A 192 -5.97 1.43 4.31
N ASN A 193 -6.45 0.91 5.44
CA ASN A 193 -6.43 -0.52 5.79
C ASN A 193 -7.83 -1.12 5.75
N ALA A 194 -7.91 -2.42 5.47
CA ALA A 194 -9.13 -3.21 5.39
C ALA A 194 -9.08 -4.48 6.25
N PHE A 195 -8.66 -4.39 7.52
CA PHE A 195 -8.47 -5.53 8.43
C PHE A 195 -9.67 -6.48 8.53
N ASN A 196 -10.90 -5.99 8.42
CA ASN A 196 -12.11 -6.79 8.62
C ASN A 196 -12.66 -7.38 7.31
N THR A 197 -11.81 -7.62 6.34
CA THR A 197 -12.19 -8.15 5.03
C THR A 197 -11.58 -9.54 4.85
N HIS A 198 -12.38 -10.51 4.41
CA HIS A 198 -11.88 -11.79 3.96
C HIS A 198 -11.31 -11.65 2.55
N SER A 199 -10.00 -11.68 2.42
CA SER A 199 -9.29 -11.38 1.18
C SER A 199 -7.90 -11.99 1.14
N ILE A 200 -7.24 -11.92 -0.03
CA ILE A 200 -5.85 -12.34 -0.20
C ILE A 200 -4.96 -11.59 0.79
N GLY A 201 -4.10 -12.32 1.50
CA GLY A 201 -3.15 -11.72 2.44
C GLY A 201 -3.73 -11.28 3.77
N HIS A 202 -5.04 -11.43 4.00
CA HIS A 202 -5.67 -11.10 5.27
C HIS A 202 -5.73 -12.31 6.19
N PHE A 203 -5.75 -12.07 7.49
CA PHE A 203 -5.78 -13.09 8.51
C PHE A 203 -7.11 -13.08 9.28
N GLU A 204 -7.62 -14.26 9.66
CA GLU A 204 -8.76 -14.38 10.57
C GLU A 204 -8.33 -14.10 12.02
N VAL A 205 -7.06 -14.41 12.32
CA VAL A 205 -6.42 -14.16 13.60
C VAL A 205 -5.07 -13.51 13.33
N TYR A 206 -4.85 -12.36 13.92
CA TYR A 206 -3.59 -11.61 13.89
C TYR A 206 -2.77 -11.89 15.16
N GLU A 207 -1.59 -11.30 15.22
CA GLU A 207 -0.74 -11.28 16.41
C GLU A 207 -0.50 -9.84 16.87
N ASN A 208 -0.19 -9.70 18.15
CA ASN A 208 0.35 -8.51 18.77
C ASN A 208 1.44 -8.95 19.72
N HIS A 209 2.70 -8.91 19.28
CA HIS A 209 3.88 -9.40 20.01
C HIS A 209 3.71 -10.85 20.50
N GLY A 210 3.13 -11.72 19.65
CA GLY A 210 2.88 -13.14 19.93
C GLY A 210 1.56 -13.45 20.61
N ASP A 211 0.80 -12.45 21.05
CA ASP A 211 -0.55 -12.63 21.56
C ASP A 211 -1.56 -12.68 20.41
N LEU A 212 -2.42 -13.72 20.38
CA LEU A 212 -3.42 -13.87 19.33
C LEU A 212 -4.54 -12.85 19.45
N VAL A 213 -4.82 -12.16 18.35
CA VAL A 213 -5.82 -11.10 18.27
C VAL A 213 -6.85 -11.41 17.19
N PRO A 214 -8.14 -11.56 17.53
CA PRO A 214 -9.20 -11.73 16.54
C PRO A 214 -9.28 -10.57 15.55
N GLN A 215 -9.61 -10.87 14.31
CA GLN A 215 -9.69 -9.92 13.19
C GLN A 215 -10.53 -8.67 13.52
N ASP A 216 -11.63 -8.82 14.25
CA ASP A 216 -12.54 -7.74 14.62
C ASP A 216 -11.93 -6.75 15.64
N LYS A 217 -10.84 -7.11 16.31
CA LYS A 217 -10.16 -6.29 17.33
C LYS A 217 -8.91 -5.59 16.85
N ILE A 218 -8.22 -6.15 15.84
CA ILE A 218 -6.90 -5.68 15.42
C ILE A 218 -6.92 -4.21 14.95
N SER A 219 -7.94 -3.79 14.21
CA SER A 219 -8.06 -2.40 13.74
C SER A 219 -8.07 -1.37 14.88
N ARG A 220 -8.78 -1.68 15.97
CA ARG A 220 -8.81 -0.80 17.14
C ARG A 220 -7.46 -0.80 17.87
N MET A 221 -6.82 -1.95 17.99
CA MET A 221 -5.51 -2.08 18.63
C MET A 221 -4.43 -1.33 17.83
N PHE A 222 -4.42 -1.47 16.52
CA PHE A 222 -3.54 -0.74 15.62
C PHE A 222 -3.70 0.78 15.77
N ASN A 223 -4.92 1.28 15.78
CA ASN A 223 -5.20 2.71 15.98
C ASN A 223 -4.78 3.20 17.37
N ASN A 224 -4.90 2.37 18.42
CA ASN A 224 -4.43 2.72 19.76
C ASN A 224 -2.90 2.76 19.79
N LYS A 225 -2.22 1.83 19.14
CA LYS A 225 -0.76 1.83 19.02
C LYS A 225 -0.24 3.12 18.36
N LEU A 226 -0.88 3.58 17.29
CA LEU A 226 -0.51 4.87 16.69
C LEU A 226 -0.63 6.04 17.68
N ARG A 227 -1.67 6.04 18.54
CA ARG A 227 -1.81 7.06 19.60
C ARG A 227 -0.71 6.93 20.66
N GLU A 228 -0.38 5.72 21.09
CA GLU A 228 0.73 5.45 22.03
C GLU A 228 2.08 5.91 21.48
N LEU A 229 2.28 5.78 20.16
CA LEU A 229 3.47 6.28 19.46
C LEU A 229 3.46 7.81 19.25
N GLY A 230 2.45 8.51 19.76
CA GLY A 230 2.36 9.97 19.74
C GLY A 230 1.57 10.56 18.56
N TYR A 231 0.91 9.75 17.75
CA TYR A 231 0.15 10.25 16.61
C TYR A 231 -1.29 10.60 16.99
N SER A 232 -1.78 11.69 16.43
CA SER A 232 -3.17 12.12 16.51
C SER A 232 -3.86 11.96 15.16
N GLN A 233 -5.06 11.36 15.16
CA GLN A 233 -5.83 11.18 13.95
C GLN A 233 -6.45 12.49 13.48
N VAL A 234 -6.21 12.85 12.23
CA VAL A 234 -6.86 13.96 11.53
C VAL A 234 -7.92 13.38 10.60
N LYS A 235 -9.18 13.77 10.78
CA LYS A 235 -10.25 13.33 9.90
C LYS A 235 -10.11 14.01 8.54
N THR A 236 -9.85 13.25 7.50
CA THR A 236 -9.68 13.80 6.15
C THR A 236 -11.01 14.19 5.49
N GLY A 237 -12.11 13.53 5.85
CA GLY A 237 -13.38 13.67 5.15
C GLY A 237 -13.41 13.02 3.76
N LEU A 238 -12.37 12.26 3.40
CA LEU A 238 -12.26 11.52 2.15
C LEU A 238 -12.85 10.12 2.34
N PHE A 239 -13.63 9.63 1.37
CA PHE A 239 -14.11 8.25 1.30
C PHE A 239 -14.46 7.60 2.67
N ASN A 240 -15.27 8.25 3.51
CA ASN A 240 -15.54 7.80 4.88
C ASN A 240 -14.29 7.70 5.79
N ASN A 241 -13.35 8.63 5.62
CA ASN A 241 -12.03 8.68 6.26
C ASN A 241 -11.06 7.55 5.84
N LYS A 242 -11.18 7.05 4.64
CA LYS A 242 -10.15 6.26 3.96
C LYS A 242 -9.60 7.08 2.78
N PRO A 243 -8.33 7.43 2.75
CA PRO A 243 -7.31 7.20 3.80
C PRO A 243 -7.52 8.05 5.05
N THR A 244 -7.06 7.54 6.19
CA THR A 244 -6.93 8.32 7.43
C THR A 244 -5.58 9.00 7.48
N LEU A 245 -5.56 10.24 7.95
CA LEU A 245 -4.33 10.98 8.21
C LEU A 245 -4.01 10.93 9.69
N TRP A 246 -2.77 10.60 10.03
CA TRP A 246 -2.21 10.67 11.38
C TRP A 246 -1.04 11.63 11.38
N LYS A 247 -0.95 12.46 12.42
CA LYS A 247 0.11 13.45 12.60
C LYS A 247 0.72 13.32 13.98
N LYS A 248 2.05 13.36 14.02
CA LYS A 248 2.84 13.44 15.26
C LYS A 248 2.93 14.87 15.78
#